data_9554119cfa629e30df815cd5eb41178e
#
_entry.id   9554119cfa629e30df815cd5eb41178e
#
_cell.length_a   1.000
_cell.length_b   1.000
_cell.length_c   1.000
_cell.angle_alpha   90.00
_cell.angle_beta   90.00
_cell.angle_gamma   90.00
#
_symmetry.space_group_name_H-M   'P 1'
#
loop_
_entity.id
_entity.type
_entity.pdbx_description
1 polymer ?
#
loop_
_entity_poly.entity_id
_entity_poly.type
_entity_poly.pdbx_seq_one_letter_code
_entity_poly.pdbx_strand_id
1 'polypeptide(L)'
;MTTRSCLLSVLASLTSLPLAAEEPLSRIAFGSCANENRPQPVWEAINELKPQLFVFTGDNVYADTADPVKLRASYAKLSEIPGFAALRAAVPIVGTWDDHDYGKNDAGVEFEGKEAAKEAFMEFFGTPEDSPLRQRGGVYDAKIFGPEGKRVQVILLDTRWFRGPLLTMSKDELKAARAATGKPVGRYLPDTESESTMLGEEQWKWLVDELKKPAELRLLVSGIQVLALDHGWEKWDNLPRERKRLLDVIRDNATNVVILSGDRHSSDISLLPPETDGGPFYPLYDITSSGLNQTGIPDEPNRFRVAGDRVYNEPNFGWIEIDWDAEDPALKIEIRDLKGKVVREVQTTLNTLKPCQL
;
A
#
# COMPACT_ATOMS: atom_id res chain seq x y z
N MET A 1 -0.09 -78.17 11.56
CA MET A 1 0.95 -77.16 11.86
C MET A 1 0.54 -75.84 11.24
N THR A 2 -0.11 -74.99 12.01
CA THR A 2 -0.63 -73.69 11.58
C THR A 2 0.18 -72.59 12.27
N THR A 3 1.00 -71.90 11.49
CA THR A 3 1.79 -70.76 11.90
C THR A 3 0.95 -69.46 11.94
N ARG A 4 0.74 -68.92 13.12
CA ARG A 4 0.15 -67.60 13.31
C ARG A 4 1.22 -66.51 13.18
N SER A 5 1.07 -65.65 12.17
CA SER A 5 1.85 -64.42 12.06
C SER A 5 1.22 -63.33 12.94
N CYS A 6 1.99 -62.81 13.91
CA CYS A 6 1.67 -61.61 14.66
C CYS A 6 2.10 -60.38 13.85
N LEU A 7 1.13 -59.57 13.44
CA LEU A 7 1.41 -58.19 12.95
C LEU A 7 1.54 -57.27 14.15
N LEU A 8 2.73 -56.74 14.38
CA LEU A 8 2.95 -55.61 15.27
C LEU A 8 2.56 -54.30 14.54
N SER A 9 1.49 -53.66 14.99
CA SER A 9 1.14 -52.31 14.58
C SER A 9 1.99 -51.30 15.35
N VAL A 10 2.89 -50.65 14.68
CA VAL A 10 3.64 -49.50 15.22
C VAL A 10 2.75 -48.26 15.09
N LEU A 11 2.19 -47.79 16.21
CA LEU A 11 1.57 -46.46 16.30
C LEU A 11 2.68 -45.42 16.28
N ALA A 12 2.85 -44.72 15.15
CA ALA A 12 3.64 -43.52 15.10
C ALA A 12 2.89 -42.38 15.79
N SER A 13 3.32 -41.98 16.96
CA SER A 13 2.85 -40.78 17.64
C SER A 13 3.33 -39.57 16.87
N LEU A 14 2.44 -38.92 16.12
CA LEU A 14 2.65 -37.59 15.57
C LEU A 14 2.68 -36.60 16.75
N THR A 15 3.86 -36.32 17.26
CA THR A 15 4.09 -35.15 18.12
C THR A 15 3.93 -33.91 17.24
N SER A 16 2.81 -33.20 17.38
CA SER A 16 2.67 -31.84 16.84
C SER A 16 3.77 -30.99 17.45
N LEU A 17 4.76 -30.59 16.64
CA LEU A 17 5.67 -29.52 16.99
C LEU A 17 4.83 -28.29 17.36
N PRO A 18 5.09 -27.61 18.47
CA PRO A 18 4.44 -26.35 18.76
C PRO A 18 4.73 -25.42 17.58
N LEU A 19 3.66 -24.78 17.02
CA LEU A 19 3.83 -23.69 16.09
C LEU A 19 4.75 -22.68 16.77
N ALA A 20 5.95 -22.46 16.22
CA ALA A 20 6.83 -21.41 16.73
C ALA A 20 6.02 -20.11 16.75
N ALA A 21 5.99 -19.41 17.88
CA ALA A 21 5.31 -18.14 17.98
C ALA A 21 5.85 -17.25 16.84
N GLU A 22 4.93 -16.71 16.04
CA GLU A 22 5.29 -15.87 14.91
C GLU A 22 6.08 -14.65 15.45
N GLU A 23 7.29 -14.43 14.94
CA GLU A 23 8.13 -13.31 15.39
C GLU A 23 7.44 -11.99 15.07
N PRO A 24 7.46 -10.99 15.98
CA PRO A 24 6.85 -9.70 15.71
C PRO A 24 7.56 -8.98 14.55
N LEU A 25 6.80 -8.32 13.70
CA LEU A 25 7.37 -7.45 12.68
C LEU A 25 7.95 -6.19 13.32
N SER A 26 9.26 -6.00 13.18
CA SER A 26 9.98 -4.81 13.65
C SER A 26 10.56 -3.98 12.49
N ARG A 27 10.68 -4.57 11.28
CA ARG A 27 11.27 -3.92 10.12
C ARG A 27 10.45 -4.21 8.87
N ILE A 28 9.83 -3.17 8.33
CA ILE A 28 8.97 -3.26 7.15
C ILE A 28 9.49 -2.27 6.11
N ALA A 29 9.74 -2.75 4.88
CA ALA A 29 10.02 -1.89 3.73
C ALA A 29 8.77 -1.77 2.86
N PHE A 30 8.59 -0.63 2.19
CA PHE A 30 7.47 -0.43 1.28
C PHE A 30 7.81 0.55 0.15
N GLY A 31 7.02 0.53 -0.91
CA GLY A 31 7.15 1.48 -2.00
C GLY A 31 6.32 1.10 -3.22
N SER A 32 6.32 1.99 -4.21
CA SER A 32 5.64 1.83 -5.50
C SER A 32 6.47 2.35 -6.66
N CYS A 33 5.92 2.23 -7.86
CA CYS A 33 6.49 2.74 -9.10
C CYS A 33 7.83 2.06 -9.44
N ALA A 34 7.75 0.72 -9.58
CA ALA A 34 8.85 -0.17 -9.91
C ALA A 34 8.82 -0.57 -11.40
N ASN A 35 9.24 0.34 -12.29
CA ASN A 35 9.26 0.05 -13.72
C ASN A 35 10.28 -1.03 -14.06
N GLU A 36 9.81 -2.23 -14.40
CA GLU A 36 10.60 -3.41 -14.71
C GLU A 36 11.47 -3.26 -15.97
N ASN A 37 11.23 -2.20 -16.75
CA ASN A 37 11.99 -1.89 -17.97
C ASN A 37 13.20 -0.97 -17.70
N ARG A 38 13.43 -0.57 -16.45
CA ARG A 38 14.52 0.31 -16.00
C ARG A 38 15.37 -0.34 -14.92
N PRO A 39 16.64 0.06 -14.75
CA PRO A 39 17.45 -0.39 -13.61
C PRO A 39 16.75 -0.13 -12.27
N GLN A 40 16.84 -1.09 -11.35
CA GLN A 40 16.21 -1.02 -10.02
C GLN A 40 17.24 -1.29 -8.90
N PRO A 41 18.24 -0.42 -8.72
CA PRO A 41 19.27 -0.60 -7.67
C PRO A 41 18.72 -0.43 -6.25
N VAL A 42 17.47 -0.01 -6.10
CA VAL A 42 16.80 0.13 -4.80
C VAL A 42 16.73 -1.17 -4.01
N TRP A 43 16.64 -2.31 -4.72
CA TRP A 43 16.53 -3.61 -4.07
C TRP A 43 17.78 -4.01 -3.28
N GLU A 44 18.97 -3.58 -3.70
CA GLU A 44 20.21 -3.79 -2.97
C GLU A 44 20.18 -3.07 -1.62
N ALA A 45 19.78 -1.81 -1.61
CA ALA A 45 19.67 -1.02 -0.38
C ALA A 45 18.61 -1.59 0.58
N ILE A 46 17.47 -2.06 0.05
CA ILE A 46 16.41 -2.71 0.85
C ILE A 46 16.93 -4.02 1.46
N ASN A 47 17.61 -4.86 0.67
CA ASN A 47 18.15 -6.14 1.15
C ASN A 47 19.21 -5.96 2.24
N GLU A 48 20.06 -4.93 2.15
CA GLU A 48 21.08 -4.63 3.16
C GLU A 48 20.47 -4.33 4.53
N LEU A 49 19.29 -3.71 4.57
CA LEU A 49 18.56 -3.39 5.81
C LEU A 49 17.80 -4.57 6.40
N LYS A 50 17.69 -5.69 5.67
CA LYS A 50 17.07 -6.95 6.12
C LYS A 50 15.65 -6.73 6.65
N PRO A 51 14.69 -6.26 5.81
CA PRO A 51 13.29 -6.19 6.21
C PRO A 51 12.75 -7.57 6.58
N GLN A 52 11.64 -7.62 7.31
CA GLN A 52 10.89 -8.84 7.60
C GLN A 52 9.64 -8.94 6.72
N LEU A 53 9.27 -7.84 6.05
CA LEU A 53 8.14 -7.73 5.13
C LEU A 53 8.46 -6.64 4.10
N PHE A 54 8.05 -6.85 2.84
CA PHE A 54 7.97 -5.80 1.84
C PHE A 54 6.52 -5.59 1.41
N VAL A 55 6.09 -4.32 1.33
CA VAL A 55 4.73 -3.93 0.94
C VAL A 55 4.76 -3.09 -0.33
N PHE A 56 4.19 -3.59 -1.41
CA PHE A 56 3.93 -2.78 -2.58
C PHE A 56 2.71 -1.88 -2.38
N THR A 57 2.85 -0.60 -2.68
CA THR A 57 1.78 0.39 -2.64
C THR A 57 1.23 0.74 -4.03
N GLY A 58 1.28 -0.21 -4.97
CA GLY A 58 0.84 -0.06 -6.36
C GLY A 58 1.98 0.11 -7.36
N ASP A 59 1.67 0.13 -8.66
CA ASP A 59 2.63 0.23 -9.75
C ASP A 59 3.80 -0.74 -9.60
N ASN A 60 3.45 -2.00 -9.37
CA ASN A 60 4.43 -3.07 -9.18
C ASN A 60 5.21 -3.32 -10.48
N VAL A 61 4.53 -3.11 -11.62
CA VAL A 61 5.06 -3.16 -12.99
C VAL A 61 4.36 -2.11 -13.86
N TYR A 62 4.97 -1.78 -15.01
CA TYR A 62 4.46 -0.82 -16.00
C TYR A 62 4.01 -1.55 -17.26
N ALA A 63 2.99 -2.38 -17.13
CA ALA A 63 2.49 -3.21 -18.21
C ALA A 63 1.65 -2.41 -19.23
N ASP A 64 0.82 -1.48 -18.75
CA ASP A 64 -0.02 -0.56 -19.56
C ASP A 64 -0.78 -1.27 -20.69
N THR A 65 -1.40 -2.41 -20.40
CA THR A 65 -2.01 -3.26 -21.43
C THR A 65 -3.16 -4.10 -20.88
N ALA A 66 -4.12 -4.42 -21.74
CA ALA A 66 -5.15 -5.44 -21.47
C ALA A 66 -4.73 -6.86 -21.91
N ASP A 67 -3.56 -7.01 -22.53
CA ASP A 67 -3.07 -8.29 -23.03
C ASP A 67 -2.52 -9.13 -21.87
N PRO A 68 -3.16 -10.28 -21.52
CA PRO A 68 -2.74 -11.10 -20.38
C PRO A 68 -1.34 -11.68 -20.52
N VAL A 69 -0.84 -11.86 -21.74
CA VAL A 69 0.52 -12.39 -21.99
C VAL A 69 1.54 -11.31 -21.63
N LYS A 70 1.30 -10.06 -22.01
CA LYS A 70 2.19 -8.94 -21.67
C LYS A 70 2.15 -8.61 -20.19
N LEU A 71 0.98 -8.64 -19.55
CA LEU A 71 0.84 -8.46 -18.10
C LEU A 71 1.73 -9.45 -17.34
N ARG A 72 1.60 -10.75 -17.65
CA ARG A 72 2.44 -11.80 -17.04
C ARG A 72 3.93 -11.62 -17.34
N ALA A 73 4.26 -11.20 -18.56
CA ALA A 73 5.64 -10.96 -18.95
C ALA A 73 6.29 -9.81 -18.15
N SER A 74 5.55 -8.73 -17.85
CA SER A 74 6.02 -7.64 -17.00
C SER A 74 6.30 -8.13 -15.57
N TYR A 75 5.40 -8.89 -14.96
CA TYR A 75 5.62 -9.48 -13.63
C TYR A 75 6.76 -10.51 -13.62
N ALA A 76 6.90 -11.32 -14.68
CA ALA A 76 8.03 -12.23 -14.82
C ALA A 76 9.36 -11.47 -14.88
N LYS A 77 9.41 -10.39 -15.66
CA LYS A 77 10.60 -9.53 -15.76
C LYS A 77 10.99 -8.89 -14.43
N LEU A 78 10.03 -8.40 -13.64
CA LEU A 78 10.30 -7.93 -12.28
C LEU A 78 10.88 -9.05 -11.42
N SER A 79 10.30 -10.26 -11.50
CA SER A 79 10.75 -11.43 -10.73
C SER A 79 12.17 -11.87 -11.07
N GLU A 80 12.67 -11.57 -12.26
CA GLU A 80 14.01 -11.90 -12.74
C GLU A 80 15.08 -10.86 -12.33
N ILE A 81 14.69 -9.69 -11.81
CA ILE A 81 15.63 -8.68 -11.30
C ILE A 81 16.35 -9.25 -10.06
N PRO A 82 17.70 -9.42 -10.09
CA PRO A 82 18.40 -10.17 -9.05
C PRO A 82 18.17 -9.68 -7.64
N GLY A 83 18.15 -8.35 -7.42
CA GLY A 83 17.91 -7.76 -6.11
C GLY A 83 16.49 -8.01 -5.61
N PHE A 84 15.47 -7.93 -6.49
CA PHE A 84 14.10 -8.28 -6.14
C PHE A 84 13.91 -9.78 -5.91
N ALA A 85 14.51 -10.63 -6.75
CA ALA A 85 14.48 -12.07 -6.56
C ALA A 85 15.06 -12.49 -5.21
N ALA A 86 16.16 -11.86 -4.78
CA ALA A 86 16.78 -12.08 -3.48
C ALA A 86 15.84 -11.66 -2.33
N LEU A 87 15.20 -10.49 -2.43
CA LEU A 87 14.22 -10.02 -1.45
C LEU A 87 13.04 -10.98 -1.34
N ARG A 88 12.46 -11.38 -2.47
CA ARG A 88 11.31 -12.29 -2.55
C ARG A 88 11.61 -13.68 -1.97
N ALA A 89 12.84 -14.13 -2.08
CA ALA A 89 13.29 -15.39 -1.49
C ALA A 89 13.50 -15.30 0.03
N ALA A 90 13.73 -14.10 0.55
CA ALA A 90 14.08 -13.87 1.96
C ALA A 90 12.88 -13.51 2.84
N VAL A 91 11.88 -12.80 2.30
CA VAL A 91 10.76 -12.25 3.08
C VAL A 91 9.42 -12.34 2.34
N PRO A 92 8.30 -12.35 3.07
CA PRO A 92 6.98 -12.19 2.46
C PRO A 92 6.88 -10.88 1.67
N ILE A 93 6.24 -10.93 0.52
CA ILE A 93 5.87 -9.78 -0.30
C ILE A 93 4.36 -9.70 -0.33
N VAL A 94 3.80 -8.56 0.05
CA VAL A 94 2.36 -8.26 -0.09
C VAL A 94 2.20 -6.95 -0.85
N GLY A 95 1.02 -6.68 -1.38
CA GLY A 95 0.81 -5.42 -2.07
C GLY A 95 -0.58 -5.28 -2.67
N THR A 96 -0.86 -4.09 -3.14
CA THR A 96 -1.97 -3.78 -4.02
C THR A 96 -1.44 -3.38 -5.39
N TRP A 97 -2.32 -3.17 -6.34
CA TRP A 97 -1.97 -2.58 -7.63
C TRP A 97 -2.27 -1.08 -7.68
N ASP A 98 -1.78 -0.43 -8.75
CA ASP A 98 -2.28 0.86 -9.17
C ASP A 98 -2.55 0.86 -10.69
N ASP A 99 -2.56 1.97 -11.38
CA ASP A 99 -3.05 2.08 -12.74
C ASP A 99 -2.17 1.39 -13.79
N HIS A 100 -0.85 1.38 -13.64
CA HIS A 100 0.07 0.78 -14.61
C HIS A 100 0.04 -0.76 -14.60
N ASP A 101 -0.09 -1.39 -13.46
CA ASP A 101 -0.26 -2.84 -13.34
C ASP A 101 -1.74 -3.28 -13.45
N TYR A 102 -2.70 -2.38 -13.19
CA TYR A 102 -4.11 -2.55 -13.55
C TYR A 102 -4.28 -2.56 -15.08
N GLY A 103 -3.43 -1.81 -15.80
CA GLY A 103 -3.21 -1.93 -17.24
C GLY A 103 -3.53 -0.72 -18.09
N LYS A 104 -3.89 0.42 -17.49
CA LYS A 104 -4.09 1.68 -18.21
C LYS A 104 -4.03 2.87 -17.28
N ASN A 105 -3.18 3.85 -17.61
CA ASN A 105 -2.97 5.07 -16.83
C ASN A 105 -4.28 5.74 -16.41
N ASP A 106 -4.39 6.03 -15.13
CA ASP A 106 -5.55 6.64 -14.44
C ASP A 106 -6.89 5.90 -14.67
N ALA A 107 -6.90 4.63 -15.08
CA ALA A 107 -8.13 3.90 -15.32
C ALA A 107 -8.81 3.41 -14.02
N GLY A 108 -10.12 3.21 -14.13
CA GLY A 108 -10.97 2.70 -13.06
C GLY A 108 -11.95 1.64 -13.58
N VAL A 109 -13.18 1.72 -13.15
CA VAL A 109 -14.23 0.71 -13.41
C VAL A 109 -14.45 0.45 -14.91
N GLU A 110 -14.16 1.44 -15.76
CA GLU A 110 -14.34 1.39 -17.20
C GLU A 110 -13.30 0.55 -17.95
N PHE A 111 -12.22 0.11 -17.29
CA PHE A 111 -11.18 -0.66 -17.96
C PHE A 111 -11.62 -2.10 -18.21
N GLU A 112 -11.74 -2.49 -19.46
CA GLU A 112 -12.23 -3.81 -19.85
C GLU A 112 -11.22 -4.94 -19.58
N GLY A 113 -9.92 -4.61 -19.45
CA GLY A 113 -8.84 -5.58 -19.22
C GLY A 113 -8.64 -6.02 -17.77
N LYS A 114 -9.43 -5.50 -16.84
CA LYS A 114 -9.20 -5.66 -15.39
C LYS A 114 -9.21 -7.09 -14.87
N GLU A 115 -10.02 -7.99 -15.47
CA GLU A 115 -10.04 -9.41 -15.08
C GLU A 115 -8.69 -10.09 -15.42
N ALA A 116 -8.13 -9.79 -16.60
CA ALA A 116 -6.82 -10.32 -16.99
C ALA A 116 -5.69 -9.76 -16.13
N ALA A 117 -5.77 -8.48 -15.74
CA ALA A 117 -4.85 -7.85 -14.82
C ALA A 117 -4.90 -8.50 -13.44
N LYS A 118 -6.10 -8.76 -12.92
CA LYS A 118 -6.31 -9.47 -11.65
C LYS A 118 -5.71 -10.87 -11.65
N GLU A 119 -5.90 -11.65 -12.71
CA GLU A 119 -5.30 -12.99 -12.82
C GLU A 119 -3.77 -12.91 -12.79
N ALA A 120 -3.15 -12.00 -13.56
CA ALA A 120 -1.70 -11.81 -13.56
C ALA A 120 -1.16 -11.36 -12.19
N PHE A 121 -1.88 -10.47 -11.51
CA PHE A 121 -1.57 -10.03 -10.16
C PHE A 121 -1.62 -11.19 -9.15
N MET A 122 -2.70 -11.97 -9.17
CA MET A 122 -2.86 -13.13 -8.28
C MET A 122 -1.79 -14.20 -8.49
N GLU A 123 -1.43 -14.46 -9.75
CA GLU A 123 -0.33 -15.36 -10.10
C GLU A 123 1.01 -14.86 -9.54
N PHE A 124 1.32 -13.57 -9.72
CA PHE A 124 2.56 -12.96 -9.22
C PHE A 124 2.65 -13.02 -7.70
N PHE A 125 1.59 -12.69 -6.97
CA PHE A 125 1.58 -12.74 -5.51
C PHE A 125 1.37 -14.15 -4.94
N GLY A 126 1.19 -15.17 -5.79
CA GLY A 126 1.01 -16.56 -5.36
C GLY A 126 -0.29 -16.77 -4.58
N THR A 127 -1.36 -16.09 -4.98
CA THR A 127 -2.66 -16.18 -4.32
C THR A 127 -3.20 -17.62 -4.38
N PRO A 128 -3.49 -18.27 -3.24
CA PRO A 128 -4.00 -19.64 -3.19
C PRO A 128 -5.27 -19.84 -4.01
N GLU A 129 -5.48 -21.06 -4.52
CA GLU A 129 -6.65 -21.38 -5.35
C GLU A 129 -7.98 -21.26 -4.59
N ASP A 130 -7.98 -21.50 -3.29
CA ASP A 130 -9.12 -21.39 -2.39
C ASP A 130 -9.29 -19.99 -1.76
N SER A 131 -8.45 -19.02 -2.15
CA SER A 131 -8.52 -17.65 -1.61
C SER A 131 -9.85 -16.97 -1.96
N PRO A 132 -10.52 -16.32 -0.98
CA PRO A 132 -11.70 -15.48 -1.23
C PRO A 132 -11.46 -14.38 -2.26
N LEU A 133 -10.22 -13.91 -2.41
CA LEU A 133 -9.83 -12.90 -3.39
C LEU A 133 -10.15 -13.33 -4.82
N ARG A 134 -10.07 -14.63 -5.15
CA ARG A 134 -10.43 -15.14 -6.47
C ARG A 134 -11.90 -15.03 -6.81
N GLN A 135 -12.77 -14.96 -5.79
CA GLN A 135 -14.23 -15.03 -5.96
C GLN A 135 -14.92 -13.65 -5.94
N ARG A 136 -14.20 -12.57 -5.63
CA ARG A 136 -14.74 -11.21 -5.52
C ARG A 136 -14.11 -10.26 -6.54
N GLY A 137 -14.70 -9.08 -6.76
CA GLY A 137 -14.10 -8.02 -7.58
C GLY A 137 -12.87 -7.40 -6.91
N GLY A 138 -11.85 -7.09 -7.70
CA GLY A 138 -10.64 -6.42 -7.22
C GLY A 138 -9.61 -7.31 -6.52
N VAL A 139 -8.54 -6.67 -6.01
CA VAL A 139 -7.40 -7.33 -5.36
C VAL A 139 -7.23 -6.96 -3.89
N TYR A 140 -8.18 -6.24 -3.29
CA TYR A 140 -8.11 -5.87 -1.88
C TYR A 140 -7.98 -7.09 -0.97
N ASP A 141 -7.07 -7.01 0.02
CA ASP A 141 -6.76 -8.10 0.94
C ASP A 141 -6.26 -7.57 2.28
N ALA A 142 -6.23 -8.41 3.30
CA ALA A 142 -5.65 -8.05 4.58
C ALA A 142 -4.90 -9.24 5.20
N LYS A 143 -3.78 -8.94 5.84
CA LYS A 143 -2.95 -9.92 6.55
C LYS A 143 -2.56 -9.38 7.91
N ILE A 144 -2.53 -10.27 8.92
CA ILE A 144 -2.06 -9.95 10.26
C ILE A 144 -0.79 -10.74 10.51
N PHE A 145 0.25 -10.05 10.97
CA PHE A 145 1.56 -10.59 11.27
C PHE A 145 1.87 -10.36 12.76
N GLY A 146 2.61 -11.28 13.35
CA GLY A 146 3.08 -11.20 14.72
C GLY A 146 2.08 -11.75 15.75
N PRO A 147 2.59 -12.03 16.99
CA PRO A 147 1.81 -12.58 18.07
C PRO A 147 0.85 -11.53 18.68
N GLU A 148 -0.08 -11.99 19.50
CA GLU A 148 -0.95 -11.13 20.30
C GLU A 148 -0.15 -10.11 21.11
N GLY A 149 -0.58 -8.86 21.11
CA GLY A 149 0.11 -7.73 21.73
C GLY A 149 1.17 -7.06 20.84
N LYS A 150 1.58 -7.70 19.73
CA LYS A 150 2.55 -7.18 18.76
C LYS A 150 2.08 -7.40 17.30
N ARG A 151 0.77 -7.41 17.05
CA ARG A 151 0.19 -7.66 15.72
C ARG A 151 0.27 -6.41 14.85
N VAL A 152 0.76 -6.60 13.63
CA VAL A 152 0.67 -5.60 12.55
C VAL A 152 -0.32 -6.12 11.52
N GLN A 153 -1.42 -5.40 11.34
CA GLN A 153 -2.37 -5.65 10.26
C GLN A 153 -2.00 -4.81 9.05
N VAL A 154 -1.80 -5.45 7.90
CA VAL A 154 -1.64 -4.78 6.60
C VAL A 154 -2.95 -4.93 5.84
N ILE A 155 -3.61 -3.81 5.56
CA ILE A 155 -4.89 -3.74 4.84
C ILE A 155 -4.59 -3.12 3.47
N LEU A 156 -4.78 -3.89 2.40
CA LEU A 156 -4.48 -3.52 1.03
C LEU A 156 -5.76 -3.10 0.33
N LEU A 157 -5.92 -1.81 0.03
CA LEU A 157 -7.08 -1.30 -0.69
C LEU A 157 -6.87 -1.43 -2.20
N ASP A 158 -7.95 -1.72 -2.91
CA ASP A 158 -8.03 -1.62 -4.36
C ASP A 158 -8.74 -0.32 -4.73
N THR A 159 -8.00 0.65 -5.23
CA THR A 159 -8.49 1.97 -5.64
C THR A 159 -8.79 2.06 -7.13
N ARG A 160 -8.85 0.92 -7.86
CA ARG A 160 -9.04 0.85 -9.31
C ARG A 160 -10.32 0.13 -9.72
N TRP A 161 -10.55 -1.07 -9.23
CA TRP A 161 -11.59 -1.97 -9.72
C TRP A 161 -13.00 -1.38 -9.73
N PHE A 162 -13.37 -0.66 -8.69
CA PHE A 162 -14.70 -0.07 -8.50
C PHE A 162 -14.71 1.45 -8.74
N ARG A 163 -13.53 2.08 -8.85
CA ARG A 163 -13.42 3.53 -8.91
C ARG A 163 -14.13 4.06 -10.16
N GLY A 164 -15.12 4.92 -9.91
CA GLY A 164 -15.84 5.60 -10.97
C GLY A 164 -14.99 6.67 -11.69
N PRO A 165 -15.53 7.28 -12.77
CA PRO A 165 -14.82 8.30 -13.52
C PRO A 165 -14.49 9.51 -12.64
N LEU A 166 -13.38 10.19 -12.94
CA LEU A 166 -12.93 11.40 -12.28
C LEU A 166 -13.28 12.65 -13.09
N LEU A 167 -13.64 13.72 -12.40
CA LEU A 167 -13.87 15.03 -13.01
C LEU A 167 -12.54 15.61 -13.51
N THR A 168 -12.49 16.02 -14.78
CA THR A 168 -11.29 16.59 -15.39
C THR A 168 -11.52 17.99 -15.90
N MET A 169 -10.49 18.83 -15.84
CA MET A 169 -10.44 20.08 -16.58
C MET A 169 -10.61 19.81 -18.06
N SER A 170 -11.28 20.73 -18.76
CA SER A 170 -11.24 20.78 -20.23
C SER A 170 -9.80 21.02 -20.71
N LYS A 171 -9.54 20.72 -21.99
CA LYS A 171 -8.22 20.95 -22.59
C LYS A 171 -7.78 22.41 -22.50
N ASP A 172 -8.71 23.34 -22.64
CA ASP A 172 -8.42 24.78 -22.62
C ASP A 172 -8.13 25.27 -21.20
N GLU A 173 -8.89 24.80 -20.19
CA GLU A 173 -8.63 25.09 -18.77
C GLU A 173 -7.27 24.56 -18.35
N LEU A 174 -6.93 23.32 -18.70
CA LEU A 174 -5.63 22.73 -18.37
C LEU A 174 -4.47 23.49 -19.04
N LYS A 175 -4.64 23.89 -20.30
CA LYS A 175 -3.66 24.70 -21.03
C LYS A 175 -3.48 26.07 -20.35
N ALA A 176 -4.56 26.73 -19.95
CA ALA A 176 -4.52 28.01 -19.25
C ALA A 176 -3.84 27.87 -17.87
N ALA A 177 -4.17 26.84 -17.10
CA ALA A 177 -3.54 26.57 -15.79
C ALA A 177 -2.03 26.33 -15.92
N ARG A 178 -1.60 25.55 -16.91
CA ARG A 178 -0.18 25.31 -17.20
C ARG A 178 0.55 26.59 -17.62
N ALA A 179 -0.10 27.42 -18.44
CA ALA A 179 0.47 28.70 -18.86
C ALA A 179 0.61 29.68 -17.67
N ALA A 180 -0.36 29.71 -16.76
CA ALA A 180 -0.35 30.58 -15.60
C ALA A 180 0.73 30.21 -14.57
N THR A 181 0.98 28.90 -14.39
CA THR A 181 1.96 28.41 -13.39
C THR A 181 3.36 28.24 -13.94
N GLY A 182 3.51 28.09 -15.25
CA GLY A 182 4.79 27.74 -15.91
C GLY A 182 5.28 26.32 -15.56
N LYS A 183 4.43 25.49 -14.94
CA LYS A 183 4.75 24.13 -14.45
C LYS A 183 3.74 23.11 -14.96
N PRO A 184 4.07 21.82 -15.00
CA PRO A 184 3.08 20.78 -15.15
C PRO A 184 2.01 20.89 -14.07
N VAL A 185 0.73 20.80 -14.47
CA VAL A 185 -0.42 20.85 -13.58
C VAL A 185 -1.24 19.60 -13.85
N GLY A 186 -1.68 18.91 -12.82
CA GLY A 186 -2.61 17.80 -12.93
C GLY A 186 -3.99 18.28 -13.43
N ARG A 187 -4.73 17.37 -14.02
CA ARG A 187 -5.98 17.67 -14.73
C ARG A 187 -7.24 17.43 -13.91
N TYR A 188 -7.11 16.79 -12.76
CA TYR A 188 -8.26 16.37 -11.98
C TYR A 188 -8.76 17.46 -11.04
N LEU A 189 -10.08 17.53 -10.92
CA LEU A 189 -10.79 18.41 -10.01
C LEU A 189 -11.51 17.58 -8.96
N PRO A 190 -11.67 18.11 -7.74
CA PRO A 190 -12.57 17.49 -6.75
C PRO A 190 -14.02 17.50 -7.28
N ASP A 191 -14.66 16.33 -7.30
CA ASP A 191 -16.05 16.18 -7.73
C ASP A 191 -16.96 15.96 -6.51
N THR A 192 -17.52 17.05 -5.99
CA THR A 192 -18.40 17.05 -4.82
C THR A 192 -19.82 16.57 -5.13
N GLU A 193 -20.20 16.56 -6.40
CA GLU A 193 -21.54 16.18 -6.85
C GLU A 193 -21.62 14.72 -7.32
N SER A 194 -20.46 14.09 -7.53
CA SER A 194 -20.40 12.72 -8.04
C SER A 194 -20.97 11.69 -7.07
N GLU A 195 -21.74 10.75 -7.60
CA GLU A 195 -22.11 9.51 -6.93
C GLU A 195 -21.10 8.38 -7.21
N SER A 196 -19.98 8.69 -7.84
CA SER A 196 -18.88 7.74 -8.09
C SER A 196 -18.31 7.25 -6.76
N THR A 197 -17.97 5.98 -6.73
CA THR A 197 -17.29 5.37 -5.56
C THR A 197 -15.80 5.20 -5.82
N MET A 198 -15.00 5.17 -4.76
CA MET A 198 -13.59 4.76 -4.81
C MET A 198 -13.47 3.24 -4.66
N LEU A 199 -14.13 2.66 -3.66
CA LEU A 199 -13.94 1.26 -3.28
C LEU A 199 -15.12 0.35 -3.67
N GLY A 200 -16.31 0.91 -3.98
CA GLY A 200 -17.53 0.11 -4.11
C GLY A 200 -18.05 -0.44 -2.78
N GLU A 201 -19.34 -0.68 -2.68
CA GLU A 201 -19.98 -1.07 -1.41
C GLU A 201 -19.49 -2.40 -0.86
N GLU A 202 -19.08 -3.32 -1.72
CA GLU A 202 -18.52 -4.62 -1.30
C GLU A 202 -17.20 -4.42 -0.52
N GLN A 203 -16.27 -3.66 -1.08
CA GLN A 203 -14.99 -3.39 -0.42
C GLN A 203 -15.16 -2.48 0.81
N TRP A 204 -16.08 -1.51 0.78
CA TRP A 204 -16.38 -0.68 1.95
C TRP A 204 -16.84 -1.53 3.15
N LYS A 205 -17.76 -2.46 2.92
CA LYS A 205 -18.24 -3.37 3.97
C LYS A 205 -17.10 -4.24 4.50
N TRP A 206 -16.31 -4.81 3.60
CA TRP A 206 -15.13 -5.60 3.95
C TRP A 206 -14.12 -4.80 4.78
N LEU A 207 -13.84 -3.55 4.40
CA LEU A 207 -12.90 -2.68 5.13
C LEU A 207 -13.34 -2.43 6.57
N VAL A 208 -14.64 -2.17 6.78
CA VAL A 208 -15.20 -1.98 8.13
C VAL A 208 -15.02 -3.25 8.97
N ASP A 209 -15.23 -4.44 8.38
CA ASP A 209 -15.05 -5.69 9.09
C ASP A 209 -13.56 -5.97 9.38
N GLU A 210 -12.65 -5.62 8.47
CA GLU A 210 -11.20 -5.76 8.69
C GLU A 210 -10.69 -4.83 9.80
N LEU A 211 -11.10 -3.56 9.82
CA LEU A 211 -10.67 -2.58 10.81
C LEU A 211 -11.07 -2.95 12.24
N LYS A 212 -12.13 -3.74 12.43
CA LYS A 212 -12.57 -4.25 13.73
C LYS A 212 -11.74 -5.40 14.27
N LYS A 213 -10.93 -6.05 13.42
CA LYS A 213 -10.07 -7.15 13.87
C LYS A 213 -9.00 -6.64 14.83
N PRO A 214 -8.64 -7.42 15.86
CA PRO A 214 -7.63 -6.99 16.82
C PRO A 214 -6.25 -6.89 16.17
N ALA A 215 -5.65 -5.70 16.27
CA ALA A 215 -4.26 -5.44 15.89
C ALA A 215 -3.72 -4.23 16.66
N GLU A 216 -2.43 -4.24 16.98
CA GLU A 216 -1.76 -3.17 17.71
C GLU A 216 -1.34 -2.02 16.78
N LEU A 217 -1.00 -2.34 15.51
CA LEU A 217 -0.73 -1.37 14.45
C LEU A 217 -1.48 -1.78 13.17
N ARG A 218 -2.02 -0.81 12.44
CA ARG A 218 -2.66 -1.01 11.13
C ARG A 218 -1.95 -0.18 10.08
N LEU A 219 -1.45 -0.85 9.05
CA LEU A 219 -0.91 -0.23 7.84
C LEU A 219 -2.00 -0.30 6.77
N LEU A 220 -2.65 0.83 6.51
CA LEU A 220 -3.67 0.95 5.46
C LEU A 220 -3.00 1.37 4.16
N VAL A 221 -2.94 0.46 3.21
CA VAL A 221 -2.23 0.64 1.94
C VAL A 221 -3.20 1.09 0.86
N SER A 222 -2.87 2.16 0.17
CA SER A 222 -3.63 2.74 -0.94
C SER A 222 -2.71 3.00 -2.13
N GLY A 223 -3.14 2.68 -3.36
CA GLY A 223 -2.38 3.00 -4.58
C GLY A 223 -2.11 4.50 -4.69
N ILE A 224 -3.08 5.33 -4.33
CA ILE A 224 -3.05 6.80 -4.44
C ILE A 224 -3.12 7.49 -3.07
N GLN A 225 -2.65 8.74 -3.01
CA GLN A 225 -2.60 9.55 -1.78
C GLN A 225 -4.00 9.82 -1.18
N VAL A 226 -4.09 9.70 0.15
CA VAL A 226 -5.35 9.93 0.91
C VAL A 226 -5.43 11.34 1.47
N LEU A 227 -4.34 11.85 2.04
CA LEU A 227 -4.37 13.15 2.74
C LEU A 227 -4.05 14.34 1.84
N ALA A 228 -3.39 14.17 0.71
CA ALA A 228 -3.07 15.25 -0.21
C ALA A 228 -4.33 15.90 -0.80
N LEU A 229 -4.40 17.25 -0.79
CA LEU A 229 -5.54 18.03 -1.30
C LEU A 229 -5.14 19.00 -2.41
N ASP A 230 -3.91 19.51 -2.41
CA ASP A 230 -3.54 20.77 -3.05
C ASP A 230 -3.02 20.65 -4.48
N HIS A 231 -2.86 19.44 -5.01
CA HIS A 231 -2.45 19.19 -6.39
C HIS A 231 -3.61 18.68 -7.26
N GLY A 232 -3.49 18.81 -8.57
CA GLY A 232 -4.52 18.38 -9.53
C GLY A 232 -4.29 16.99 -10.14
N TRP A 233 -3.40 16.18 -9.57
CA TRP A 233 -3.18 14.80 -9.99
C TRP A 233 -4.14 13.84 -9.27
N GLU A 234 -4.13 12.57 -9.62
CA GLU A 234 -4.98 11.59 -9.00
C GLU A 234 -4.72 11.48 -7.48
N LYS A 235 -5.78 11.36 -6.70
CA LYS A 235 -5.79 11.23 -5.25
C LYS A 235 -7.20 10.96 -4.74
N TRP A 236 -7.36 10.59 -3.50
CA TRP A 236 -8.69 10.38 -2.89
C TRP A 236 -9.59 11.61 -2.93
N ASP A 237 -9.02 12.80 -2.83
CA ASP A 237 -9.80 14.06 -2.85
C ASP A 237 -10.37 14.40 -4.23
N ASN A 238 -10.11 13.62 -5.26
CA ASN A 238 -10.88 13.70 -6.51
C ASN A 238 -12.34 13.26 -6.31
N LEU A 239 -12.60 12.43 -5.29
CA LEU A 239 -13.93 12.04 -4.81
C LEU A 239 -14.05 12.41 -3.31
N PRO A 240 -14.31 13.67 -2.96
CA PRO A 240 -14.24 14.16 -1.57
C PRO A 240 -15.20 13.44 -0.62
N ARG A 241 -16.36 12.99 -1.10
CA ARG A 241 -17.32 12.20 -0.31
C ARG A 241 -16.73 10.85 0.10
N GLU A 242 -16.04 10.18 -0.82
CA GLU A 242 -15.39 8.88 -0.57
C GLU A 242 -14.19 9.03 0.37
N ARG A 243 -13.38 10.09 0.18
CA ARG A 243 -12.30 10.43 1.12
C ARG A 243 -12.85 10.69 2.53
N LYS A 244 -13.91 11.48 2.66
CA LYS A 244 -14.57 11.72 3.95
C LYS A 244 -15.07 10.40 4.56
N ARG A 245 -15.70 9.54 3.75
CA ARG A 245 -16.17 8.22 4.18
C ARG A 245 -15.02 7.38 4.74
N LEU A 246 -13.84 7.41 4.11
CA LEU A 246 -12.66 6.68 4.61
C LEU A 246 -12.23 7.19 5.98
N LEU A 247 -12.15 8.51 6.16
CA LEU A 247 -11.77 9.13 7.44
C LEU A 247 -12.80 8.79 8.53
N ASP A 248 -14.11 8.84 8.22
CA ASP A 248 -15.18 8.46 9.14
C ASP A 248 -15.06 6.96 9.52
N VAL A 249 -14.83 6.07 8.55
CA VAL A 249 -14.69 4.64 8.80
C VAL A 249 -13.47 4.34 9.67
N ILE A 250 -12.33 5.01 9.44
CA ILE A 250 -11.14 4.89 10.30
C ILE A 250 -11.47 5.36 11.72
N ARG A 251 -12.03 6.56 11.86
CA ARG A 251 -12.39 7.16 13.15
C ARG A 251 -13.29 6.25 13.99
N ASP A 252 -14.29 5.66 13.34
CA ASP A 252 -15.37 4.96 14.04
C ASP A 252 -15.03 3.49 14.33
N ASN A 253 -14.01 2.91 13.68
CA ASN A 253 -13.74 1.47 13.76
C ASN A 253 -12.31 1.10 14.18
N ALA A 254 -11.34 2.02 14.15
CA ALA A 254 -9.95 1.66 14.39
C ALA A 254 -9.13 2.76 15.06
N THR A 255 -8.07 2.34 15.74
CA THR A 255 -6.98 3.18 16.22
C THR A 255 -5.66 2.70 15.63
N ASN A 256 -4.59 3.44 15.84
CA ASN A 256 -3.23 3.03 15.43
C ASN A 256 -3.14 2.75 13.92
N VAL A 257 -3.77 3.60 13.11
CA VAL A 257 -3.72 3.52 11.65
C VAL A 257 -2.62 4.45 11.12
N VAL A 258 -1.79 3.90 10.24
CA VAL A 258 -0.84 4.65 9.39
C VAL A 258 -1.16 4.28 7.95
N ILE A 259 -1.29 5.28 7.08
CA ILE A 259 -1.56 5.08 5.66
C ILE A 259 -0.23 5.01 4.91
N LEU A 260 -0.12 4.08 3.97
CA LEU A 260 0.99 3.97 3.02
C LEU A 260 0.42 4.19 1.63
N SER A 261 1.02 5.11 0.85
CA SER A 261 0.49 5.45 -0.48
C SER A 261 1.55 5.51 -1.58
N GLY A 262 1.11 5.54 -2.84
CA GLY A 262 1.93 5.46 -4.04
C GLY A 262 1.59 6.52 -5.11
N ASP A 263 1.68 6.15 -6.40
CA ASP A 263 1.34 6.87 -7.63
C ASP A 263 2.26 8.06 -8.00
N ARG A 264 2.75 8.84 -7.06
CA ARG A 264 3.22 10.22 -7.29
C ARG A 264 4.66 10.36 -7.78
N HIS A 265 5.42 9.29 -8.06
CA HIS A 265 6.82 9.34 -8.50
C HIS A 265 7.71 10.22 -7.62
N SER A 266 7.39 10.33 -6.36
CA SER A 266 8.07 11.09 -5.33
C SER A 266 7.72 10.55 -3.96
N SER A 267 8.31 11.08 -2.90
CA SER A 267 7.87 10.77 -1.55
C SER A 267 7.53 12.01 -0.74
N ASP A 268 6.56 11.83 0.14
CA ASP A 268 6.06 12.86 1.04
C ASP A 268 5.55 12.22 2.34
N ILE A 269 5.58 12.95 3.43
CA ILE A 269 4.97 12.56 4.70
C ILE A 269 3.93 13.61 5.06
N SER A 270 2.68 13.20 5.08
CA SER A 270 1.53 14.02 5.46
C SER A 270 1.01 13.64 6.83
N LEU A 271 0.56 14.62 7.59
CA LEU A 271 -0.08 14.45 8.88
C LEU A 271 -1.42 15.19 8.91
N LEU A 272 -2.51 14.47 9.14
CA LEU A 272 -3.78 15.06 9.52
C LEU A 272 -3.80 15.22 11.05
N PRO A 273 -3.83 16.46 11.56
CA PRO A 273 -3.87 16.70 13.01
C PRO A 273 -5.13 16.12 13.69
N PRO A 274 -5.04 15.70 14.96
CA PRO A 274 -6.15 15.04 15.66
C PRO A 274 -7.38 15.93 15.85
N GLU A 275 -7.23 17.25 15.87
CA GLU A 275 -8.30 18.24 15.98
C GLU A 275 -9.00 18.54 14.64
N THR A 276 -8.54 17.94 13.53
CA THR A 276 -9.15 18.18 12.22
C THR A 276 -10.57 17.62 12.19
N ASP A 277 -11.53 18.46 11.81
CA ASP A 277 -12.93 18.06 11.68
C ASP A 277 -13.08 16.89 10.68
N GLY A 278 -13.78 15.84 11.12
CA GLY A 278 -13.92 14.59 10.37
C GLY A 278 -12.70 13.67 10.43
N GLY A 279 -11.63 14.03 11.13
CA GLY A 279 -10.47 13.17 11.36
C GLY A 279 -10.67 12.15 12.49
N PRO A 280 -9.71 11.24 12.72
CA PRO A 280 -9.86 10.11 13.65
C PRO A 280 -9.57 10.46 15.12
N PHE A 281 -9.45 11.74 15.49
CA PHE A 281 -9.12 12.25 16.83
C PHE A 281 -7.74 11.82 17.37
N TYR A 282 -6.87 11.36 16.50
CA TYR A 282 -5.45 11.10 16.74
C TYR A 282 -4.65 11.48 15.47
N PRO A 283 -3.32 11.68 15.57
CA PRO A 283 -2.50 12.00 14.40
C PRO A 283 -2.60 10.89 13.34
N LEU A 284 -3.14 11.19 12.15
CA LEU A 284 -3.20 10.24 11.05
C LEU A 284 -2.11 10.59 10.04
N TYR A 285 -1.17 9.69 9.84
CA TYR A 285 -0.10 9.83 8.86
C TYR A 285 -0.48 9.18 7.53
N ASP A 286 -0.10 9.82 6.42
CA ASP A 286 -0.08 9.26 5.06
C ASP A 286 1.34 9.37 4.51
N ILE A 287 1.99 8.23 4.35
CA ILE A 287 3.38 8.12 3.95
C ILE A 287 3.43 7.70 2.49
N THR A 288 3.69 8.64 1.63
CA THR A 288 3.91 8.36 0.20
C THR A 288 5.36 7.97 -0.03
N SER A 289 5.60 6.77 -0.55
CA SER A 289 6.90 6.33 -1.06
C SER A 289 6.71 5.74 -2.45
N SER A 290 6.83 6.59 -3.46
CA SER A 290 6.44 6.31 -4.83
C SER A 290 7.60 6.58 -5.79
N GLY A 291 8.75 6.02 -5.49
CA GLY A 291 9.96 6.31 -6.23
C GLY A 291 10.95 5.16 -6.28
N LEU A 292 10.50 3.90 -6.35
CA LEU A 292 11.44 2.76 -6.39
C LEU A 292 12.43 2.91 -7.55
N ASN A 293 11.95 3.34 -8.73
CA ASN A 293 12.82 3.76 -9.85
C ASN A 293 12.15 4.75 -10.83
N GLN A 294 10.94 5.23 -10.52
CA GLN A 294 10.25 6.27 -11.26
C GLN A 294 10.19 7.53 -10.40
N THR A 295 10.86 8.59 -10.84
CA THR A 295 11.01 9.83 -10.07
C THR A 295 11.10 11.03 -11.01
N GLY A 296 11.27 12.24 -10.43
CA GLY A 296 11.56 13.45 -11.21
C GLY A 296 10.35 14.31 -11.51
N ILE A 297 9.26 14.19 -10.74
CA ILE A 297 8.15 15.14 -10.87
C ILE A 297 8.50 16.48 -10.20
N PRO A 298 7.87 17.58 -10.66
CA PRO A 298 7.98 18.87 -9.99
C PRO A 298 7.45 18.83 -8.56
N ASP A 299 7.94 19.73 -7.72
CA ASP A 299 7.38 19.91 -6.38
C ASP A 299 5.89 20.24 -6.42
N GLU A 300 5.13 19.62 -5.52
CA GLU A 300 3.69 19.75 -5.41
C GLU A 300 3.31 20.35 -4.05
N PRO A 301 2.32 21.25 -4.03
CA PRO A 301 1.84 21.77 -2.76
C PRO A 301 1.13 20.66 -1.97
N ASN A 302 1.35 20.66 -0.65
CA ASN A 302 0.69 19.77 0.29
C ASN A 302 0.65 20.43 1.67
N ARG A 303 -0.51 20.90 2.08
CA ARG A 303 -0.72 21.59 3.38
C ARG A 303 -0.53 20.72 4.59
N PHE A 304 -0.57 19.40 4.42
CA PHE A 304 -0.38 18.42 5.49
C PHE A 304 1.05 17.89 5.57
N ARG A 305 1.97 18.36 4.73
CA ARG A 305 3.37 17.95 4.77
C ARG A 305 4.03 18.30 6.10
N VAL A 306 4.71 17.33 6.72
CA VAL A 306 5.36 17.50 8.03
C VAL A 306 6.85 17.19 8.04
N ALA A 307 7.39 16.62 6.97
CA ALA A 307 8.82 16.29 6.88
C ALA A 307 9.44 16.89 5.60
N GLY A 308 10.17 17.97 5.77
CA GLY A 308 10.75 18.74 4.68
C GLY A 308 9.82 19.82 4.13
N ASP A 309 10.36 20.70 3.27
CA ASP A 309 9.67 21.84 2.68
C ASP A 309 9.07 21.54 1.29
N ARG A 310 9.43 20.40 0.71
CA ARG A 310 8.99 19.91 -0.60
C ARG A 310 9.04 18.40 -0.67
N VAL A 311 8.43 17.81 -1.71
CA VAL A 311 8.54 16.37 -2.00
C VAL A 311 10.01 15.97 -2.17
N TYR A 312 10.33 14.72 -1.83
CA TYR A 312 11.59 14.10 -2.20
C TYR A 312 11.40 13.35 -3.51
N ASN A 313 12.04 13.78 -4.59
CA ASN A 313 11.81 13.33 -5.95
C ASN A 313 12.98 12.54 -6.59
N GLU A 314 13.85 11.98 -5.76
CA GLU A 314 14.89 11.04 -6.17
C GLU A 314 14.45 9.60 -5.85
N PRO A 315 15.13 8.57 -6.39
CA PRO A 315 14.81 7.18 -6.08
C PRO A 315 14.85 6.91 -4.58
N ASN A 316 13.79 6.23 -4.09
CA ASN A 316 13.55 6.06 -2.67
C ASN A 316 12.69 4.84 -2.36
N PHE A 317 12.69 4.46 -1.09
CA PHE A 317 11.77 3.49 -0.50
C PHE A 317 11.39 3.91 0.91
N GLY A 318 10.21 3.47 1.33
CA GLY A 318 9.72 3.67 2.68
C GLY A 318 10.23 2.58 3.64
N TRP A 319 10.41 2.96 4.89
CA TRP A 319 10.88 2.06 5.95
C TRP A 319 10.13 2.33 7.24
N ILE A 320 9.67 1.28 7.91
CA ILE A 320 9.08 1.36 9.25
C ILE A 320 9.88 0.48 10.17
N GLU A 321 10.33 1.05 11.29
CA GLU A 321 10.94 0.34 12.40
C GLU A 321 10.06 0.45 13.63
N ILE A 322 9.81 -0.69 14.30
CA ILE A 322 8.95 -0.77 15.48
C ILE A 322 9.76 -1.32 16.65
N ASP A 323 9.89 -0.54 17.69
CA ASP A 323 10.44 -0.97 18.97
C ASP A 323 9.30 -1.46 19.89
N TRP A 324 9.10 -2.77 19.88
CA TRP A 324 8.08 -3.44 20.68
C TRP A 324 8.45 -3.59 22.16
N ASP A 325 9.71 -3.36 22.53
CA ASP A 325 10.20 -3.57 23.88
C ASP A 325 10.11 -2.31 24.73
N ALA A 326 9.84 -1.16 24.10
CA ALA A 326 9.49 0.08 24.80
C ALA A 326 8.15 -0.06 25.53
N GLU A 327 7.99 0.61 26.66
CA GLU A 327 6.73 0.65 27.46
C GLU A 327 5.55 1.14 26.59
N ASP A 328 5.79 2.14 25.75
CA ASP A 328 4.90 2.56 24.67
C ASP A 328 5.62 2.29 23.34
N PRO A 329 5.23 1.25 22.57
CA PRO A 329 5.95 0.88 21.38
C PRO A 329 6.15 2.04 20.41
N ALA A 330 7.43 2.29 20.09
CA ALA A 330 7.84 3.42 19.26
C ALA A 330 7.89 3.01 17.78
N LEU A 331 7.37 3.90 16.93
CA LEU A 331 7.43 3.77 15.48
C LEU A 331 8.37 4.84 14.92
N LYS A 332 9.34 4.40 14.14
CA LYS A 332 10.14 5.25 13.29
C LYS A 332 9.75 4.99 11.85
N ILE A 333 9.26 6.03 11.17
CA ILE A 333 8.77 5.95 9.79
C ILE A 333 9.67 6.84 8.94
N GLU A 334 10.32 6.26 7.96
CA GLU A 334 11.39 6.89 7.21
C GLU A 334 11.18 6.73 5.70
N ILE A 335 11.67 7.72 4.94
CA ILE A 335 11.96 7.60 3.52
C ILE A 335 13.48 7.52 3.39
N ARG A 336 13.96 6.55 2.65
CA ARG A 336 15.38 6.28 2.45
C ARG A 336 15.77 6.34 0.98
N ASP A 337 16.99 6.80 0.71
CA ASP A 337 17.57 6.83 -0.63
C ASP A 337 18.19 5.48 -1.03
N LEU A 338 18.75 5.41 -2.25
CA LEU A 338 19.42 4.21 -2.78
C LEU A 338 20.67 3.75 -1.98
N LYS A 339 21.12 4.53 -1.01
CA LYS A 339 22.22 4.18 -0.11
C LYS A 339 21.71 3.79 1.30
N GLY A 340 20.41 3.66 1.45
CA GLY A 340 19.77 3.40 2.74
C GLY A 340 19.80 4.60 3.70
N LYS A 341 20.24 5.79 3.24
CA LYS A 341 20.29 7.01 4.06
C LYS A 341 18.88 7.57 4.24
N VAL A 342 18.53 7.93 5.48
CA VAL A 342 17.28 8.61 5.81
C VAL A 342 17.26 10.01 5.19
N VAL A 343 16.24 10.31 4.40
CA VAL A 343 16.01 11.61 3.75
C VAL A 343 14.79 12.33 4.29
N ARG A 344 13.82 11.60 4.86
CA ARG A 344 12.68 12.10 5.62
C ARG A 344 12.41 11.14 6.77
N GLU A 345 11.93 11.67 7.89
CA GLU A 345 11.62 10.86 9.08
C GLU A 345 10.51 11.51 9.88
N VAL A 346 9.65 10.67 10.45
CA VAL A 346 8.78 11.01 11.59
C VAL A 346 8.87 9.90 12.63
N GLN A 347 8.71 10.28 13.89
CA GLN A 347 8.66 9.34 15.01
C GLN A 347 7.34 9.54 15.75
N THR A 348 6.73 8.43 16.17
CA THR A 348 5.49 8.43 16.95
C THR A 348 5.46 7.18 17.83
N THR A 349 4.43 7.04 18.64
CA THR A 349 4.22 5.84 19.47
C THR A 349 2.80 5.30 19.28
N LEU A 350 2.57 4.04 19.65
CA LEU A 350 1.24 3.45 19.55
C LEU A 350 0.20 4.17 20.42
N ASN A 351 0.58 4.73 21.57
CA ASN A 351 -0.36 5.48 22.39
C ASN A 351 -0.69 6.85 21.79
N THR A 352 0.26 7.49 21.09
CA THR A 352 0.00 8.73 20.35
C THR A 352 -1.01 8.52 19.22
N LEU A 353 -1.03 7.33 18.62
CA LEU A 353 -1.95 6.96 17.52
C LEU A 353 -3.33 6.46 18.02
N LYS A 354 -3.75 6.90 19.21
CA LYS A 354 -5.06 6.65 19.81
C LYS A 354 -5.73 7.98 20.17
N PRO A 355 -7.07 8.06 20.16
CA PRO A 355 -7.76 9.22 20.71
C PRO A 355 -7.32 9.48 22.15
N CYS A 356 -7.08 10.76 22.50
CA CYS A 356 -6.84 11.14 23.90
C CYS A 356 -8.01 10.66 24.76
N GLN A 357 -7.73 9.88 25.79
CA GLN A 357 -8.74 9.61 26.81
C GLN A 357 -8.98 10.92 27.57
N LEU A 358 -10.19 11.50 27.42
CA LEU A 358 -10.65 12.65 28.18
C LEU A 358 -10.96 12.26 29.65
#